data_67048190e9c2772f350224da4e4bd8ee
#
_entry.id   67048190e9c2772f350224da4e4bd8ee
#
_cell.length_a   1.000
_cell.length_b   1.000
_cell.length_c   1.000
_cell.angle_alpha   90.00
_cell.angle_beta   90.00
_cell.angle_gamma   90.00
#
_symmetry.space_group_name_H-M   'P 1'
#
loop_
_entity.id
_entity.type
_entity.pdbx_description
1 polymer ?
#
loop_
_entity_poly.entity_id
_entity_poly.type
_entity_poly.pdbx_seq_one_letter_code
_entity_poly.pdbx_strand_id
1 'polypeptide(L)'
;SIKTGGCPEDCAYCPQSAHHNTNLGKEQMMDVDEIVEKAKIAQSRGASRFCMGAAWRGPKPKDVAVVSEIISAVKSLGMEVCGTFGMLEDGMAEDFKKAGLDYYNHNLDTDPDRYNDIIHTRKHEDRMDTLGKVRNAGLKVCCGGIVGMNETRAERAGLIASLANLDPQPESVPINQLVKVEGTPLADAEDLDWTEFVRTIAVARITMPHSYVRLSAGRSNMPESMQAMCFMAGANSIFYGDKLLTTENPDEDG
;
A
#
# COMPACT_ATOMS: atom_id res chain seq x y z
N SER A 1 -3.99 -1.93 -10.14
CA SER A 1 -3.12 -3.13 -10.18
C SER A 1 -2.60 -3.33 -11.59
N ILE A 2 -1.31 -3.59 -11.75
CA ILE A 2 -0.71 -3.94 -13.07
C ILE A 2 -0.62 -5.45 -13.26
N LYS A 3 -0.80 -6.23 -12.22
CA LYS A 3 -0.94 -7.68 -12.21
C LYS A 3 -1.82 -8.08 -11.04
N THR A 4 -2.92 -8.77 -11.29
CA THR A 4 -3.96 -9.08 -10.30
C THR A 4 -3.99 -10.58 -10.00
N GLY A 5 -4.24 -10.93 -8.73
CA GLY A 5 -4.51 -12.29 -8.29
C GLY A 5 -3.36 -13.29 -8.35
N GLY A 6 -3.54 -14.43 -7.70
CA GLY A 6 -2.58 -15.54 -7.68
C GLY A 6 -1.27 -15.23 -6.95
N CYS A 7 -1.30 -14.33 -5.96
CA CYS A 7 -0.17 -14.08 -5.07
C CYS A 7 0.10 -15.30 -4.19
N PRO A 8 1.35 -15.77 -4.06
CA PRO A 8 1.66 -16.94 -3.23
C PRO A 8 1.69 -16.66 -1.72
N GLU A 9 1.47 -15.40 -1.30
CA GLU A 9 1.39 -15.03 0.12
C GLU A 9 -0.02 -15.31 0.68
N ASP A 10 -0.10 -15.66 1.97
CA ASP A 10 -1.34 -16.03 2.67
C ASP A 10 -1.95 -14.90 3.53
N CYS A 11 -1.61 -13.65 3.25
CA CYS A 11 -2.09 -12.50 4.03
C CYS A 11 -3.61 -12.57 4.26
N ALA A 12 -4.05 -12.68 5.51
CA ALA A 12 -5.43 -12.98 5.90
C ALA A 12 -6.47 -11.95 5.41
N TYR A 13 -6.04 -10.73 5.10
CA TYR A 13 -6.88 -9.65 4.58
C TYR A 13 -6.94 -9.57 3.05
N CYS A 14 -6.07 -10.32 2.32
CA CYS A 14 -5.80 -10.01 0.93
C CYS A 14 -6.58 -10.93 -0.04
N PRO A 15 -7.50 -10.37 -0.85
CA PRO A 15 -8.24 -11.18 -1.82
C PRO A 15 -7.38 -11.69 -2.99
N GLN A 16 -6.17 -11.14 -3.18
CA GLN A 16 -5.25 -11.54 -4.26
C GLN A 16 -4.44 -12.80 -3.94
N SER A 17 -4.55 -13.30 -2.70
CA SER A 17 -3.87 -14.52 -2.25
C SER A 17 -4.35 -15.76 -3.01
N ALA A 18 -3.42 -16.62 -3.43
CA ALA A 18 -3.75 -17.93 -3.99
C ALA A 18 -4.22 -18.93 -2.93
N HIS A 19 -4.09 -18.60 -1.63
CA HIS A 19 -4.56 -19.43 -0.52
C HIS A 19 -6.04 -19.20 -0.18
N HIS A 20 -6.66 -18.15 -0.74
CA HIS A 20 -8.04 -17.77 -0.42
C HIS A 20 -8.97 -18.05 -1.58
N ASN A 21 -10.19 -18.49 -1.26
CA ASN A 21 -11.23 -18.76 -2.25
C ASN A 21 -12.08 -17.50 -2.49
N THR A 22 -11.49 -16.51 -3.13
CA THR A 22 -12.16 -15.27 -3.53
C THR A 22 -12.54 -15.34 -5.01
N ASN A 23 -13.53 -14.56 -5.43
CA ASN A 23 -13.94 -14.47 -6.82
C ASN A 23 -12.97 -13.68 -7.71
N LEU A 24 -11.78 -13.33 -7.21
CA LEU A 24 -10.80 -12.54 -7.93
C LEU A 24 -10.02 -13.42 -8.91
N GLY A 25 -10.17 -13.15 -10.20
CA GLY A 25 -9.44 -13.84 -11.27
C GLY A 25 -7.93 -13.54 -11.22
N LYS A 26 -7.15 -14.45 -11.79
CA LYS A 26 -5.72 -14.24 -11.99
C LYS A 26 -5.48 -13.60 -13.36
N GLU A 27 -4.90 -12.42 -13.37
CA GLU A 27 -4.56 -11.67 -14.57
C GLU A 27 -3.05 -11.70 -14.83
N GLN A 28 -2.69 -11.61 -16.11
CA GLN A 28 -1.30 -11.42 -16.52
C GLN A 28 -0.82 -10.00 -16.23
N MET A 29 0.48 -9.76 -16.38
CA MET A 29 1.04 -8.41 -16.35
C MET A 29 0.40 -7.59 -17.49
N MET A 30 -0.08 -6.40 -17.14
CA MET A 30 -0.64 -5.42 -18.07
C MET A 30 0.45 -4.91 -19.02
N ASP A 31 0.09 -4.64 -20.26
CA ASP A 31 1.01 -4.06 -21.24
C ASP A 31 1.44 -2.64 -20.87
N VAL A 32 2.67 -2.26 -21.24
CA VAL A 32 3.25 -0.94 -20.93
C VAL A 32 2.36 0.19 -21.46
N ASP A 33 1.87 0.07 -22.71
CA ASP A 33 1.04 1.10 -23.33
C ASP A 33 -0.28 1.30 -22.58
N GLU A 34 -0.91 0.22 -22.11
CA GLU A 34 -2.13 0.30 -21.30
C GLU A 34 -1.87 1.00 -19.95
N ILE A 35 -0.74 0.72 -19.31
CA ILE A 35 -0.35 1.37 -18.05
C ILE A 35 -0.12 2.87 -18.27
N VAL A 36 0.56 3.23 -19.38
CA VAL A 36 0.82 4.63 -19.74
C VAL A 36 -0.49 5.39 -19.98
N GLU A 37 -1.45 4.80 -20.68
CA GLU A 37 -2.76 5.44 -20.88
C GLU A 37 -3.51 5.67 -19.56
N LYS A 38 -3.50 4.69 -18.64
CA LYS A 38 -4.06 4.86 -17.29
C LYS A 38 -3.33 5.97 -16.50
N ALA A 39 -2.02 6.09 -16.65
CA ALA A 39 -1.24 7.14 -16.01
C ALA A 39 -1.58 8.53 -16.57
N LYS A 40 -1.75 8.66 -17.89
CA LYS A 40 -2.20 9.92 -18.53
C LYS A 40 -3.59 10.34 -18.05
N ILE A 41 -4.53 9.39 -17.93
CA ILE A 41 -5.86 9.66 -17.38
C ILE A 41 -5.75 10.18 -15.95
N ALA A 42 -4.98 9.50 -15.09
CA ALA A 42 -4.77 9.96 -13.72
C ALA A 42 -4.13 11.36 -13.67
N GLN A 43 -3.14 11.63 -14.53
CA GLN A 43 -2.49 12.94 -14.62
C GLN A 43 -3.48 14.03 -15.07
N SER A 44 -4.32 13.78 -16.07
CA SER A 44 -5.31 14.74 -16.56
C SER A 44 -6.36 15.11 -15.50
N ARG A 45 -6.56 14.22 -14.53
CA ARG A 45 -7.43 14.40 -13.35
C ARG A 45 -6.71 15.03 -12.14
N GLY A 46 -5.46 15.46 -12.31
CA GLY A 46 -4.70 16.17 -11.28
C GLY A 46 -3.88 15.29 -10.33
N ALA A 47 -3.76 13.99 -10.58
CA ALA A 47 -2.88 13.13 -9.77
C ALA A 47 -1.41 13.55 -9.96
N SER A 48 -0.71 13.81 -8.85
CA SER A 48 0.72 14.13 -8.85
C SER A 48 1.62 12.89 -8.85
N ARG A 49 1.08 11.73 -8.41
CA ARG A 49 1.79 10.46 -8.29
C ARG A 49 0.96 9.32 -8.87
N PHE A 50 1.60 8.48 -9.66
CA PHE A 50 0.99 7.23 -10.16
C PHE A 50 1.52 6.04 -9.36
N CYS A 51 0.61 5.28 -8.72
CA CYS A 51 0.95 4.12 -7.91
C CYS A 51 0.61 2.84 -8.66
N MET A 52 1.56 1.92 -8.73
CA MET A 52 1.43 0.63 -9.40
C MET A 52 1.65 -0.52 -8.43
N GLY A 53 0.84 -1.56 -8.51
CA GLY A 53 0.99 -2.74 -7.67
C GLY A 53 0.89 -4.03 -8.46
N ALA A 54 1.66 -5.05 -8.07
CA ALA A 54 1.63 -6.39 -8.65
C ALA A 54 1.41 -7.45 -7.57
N ALA A 55 0.46 -8.37 -7.82
CA ALA A 55 0.12 -9.48 -6.93
C ALA A 55 1.15 -10.61 -7.05
N TRP A 56 2.23 -10.52 -6.28
CA TRP A 56 3.26 -11.54 -6.13
C TRP A 56 4.02 -11.39 -4.79
N ARG A 57 4.85 -12.38 -4.45
CA ARG A 57 5.75 -12.28 -3.30
C ARG A 57 6.82 -11.22 -3.52
N GLY A 58 7.38 -11.18 -4.74
CA GLY A 58 8.38 -10.25 -5.21
C GLY A 58 8.65 -10.49 -6.70
N PRO A 59 9.24 -9.53 -7.43
CA PRO A 59 9.65 -9.72 -8.81
C PRO A 59 10.76 -10.77 -8.88
N LYS A 60 10.74 -11.59 -9.93
CA LYS A 60 11.88 -12.47 -10.25
C LYS A 60 12.90 -11.67 -11.07
N PRO A 61 14.17 -12.10 -11.15
CA PRO A 61 15.19 -11.42 -11.96
C PRO A 61 14.74 -11.12 -13.41
N LYS A 62 13.97 -12.02 -14.01
CA LYS A 62 13.42 -11.85 -15.37
C LYS A 62 12.36 -10.74 -15.47
N ASP A 63 11.71 -10.40 -14.37
CA ASP A 63 10.62 -9.41 -14.32
C ASP A 63 11.17 -7.98 -14.16
N VAL A 64 12.43 -7.84 -13.69
CA VAL A 64 13.04 -6.54 -13.38
C VAL A 64 13.10 -5.65 -14.61
N ALA A 65 13.45 -6.19 -15.77
CA ALA A 65 13.55 -5.42 -17.01
C ALA A 65 12.20 -4.82 -17.43
N VAL A 66 11.13 -5.62 -17.43
CA VAL A 66 9.77 -5.17 -17.77
C VAL A 66 9.24 -4.16 -16.76
N VAL A 67 9.45 -4.40 -15.45
CA VAL A 67 9.04 -3.45 -14.41
C VAL A 67 9.79 -2.13 -14.55
N SER A 68 11.09 -2.17 -14.86
CA SER A 68 11.90 -0.97 -15.12
C SER A 68 11.44 -0.20 -16.34
N GLU A 69 11.05 -0.88 -17.42
CA GLU A 69 10.46 -0.27 -18.60
C GLU A 69 9.15 0.46 -18.26
N ILE A 70 8.24 -0.20 -17.54
CA ILE A 70 6.98 0.39 -17.06
C ILE A 70 7.26 1.66 -16.22
N ILE A 71 8.19 1.57 -15.26
CA ILE A 71 8.57 2.71 -14.41
C ILE A 71 9.06 3.88 -15.27
N SER A 72 9.97 3.62 -16.21
CA SER A 72 10.54 4.65 -17.08
C SER A 72 9.48 5.29 -17.98
N ALA A 73 8.57 4.49 -18.52
CA ALA A 73 7.48 4.98 -19.36
C ALA A 73 6.54 5.92 -18.60
N VAL A 74 6.12 5.54 -17.38
CA VAL A 74 5.29 6.40 -16.52
C VAL A 74 6.07 7.64 -16.06
N LYS A 75 7.35 7.50 -15.71
CA LYS A 75 8.20 8.61 -15.29
C LYS A 75 8.36 9.66 -16.39
N SER A 76 8.39 9.27 -17.66
CA SER A 76 8.49 10.18 -18.80
C SER A 76 7.29 11.14 -18.94
N LEU A 77 6.15 10.83 -18.30
CA LEU A 77 4.99 11.72 -18.22
C LEU A 77 5.18 12.88 -17.23
N GLY A 78 6.29 12.91 -16.47
CA GLY A 78 6.56 13.95 -15.47
C GLY A 78 5.89 13.72 -14.12
N MET A 79 5.28 12.55 -13.87
CA MET A 79 4.67 12.19 -12.59
C MET A 79 5.70 11.63 -11.60
N GLU A 80 5.40 11.70 -10.30
CA GLU A 80 6.04 10.82 -9.34
C GLU A 80 5.55 9.37 -9.55
N VAL A 81 6.44 8.40 -9.43
CA VAL A 81 6.14 6.97 -9.62
C VAL A 81 6.31 6.23 -8.30
N CYS A 82 5.29 5.48 -7.91
CA CYS A 82 5.30 4.62 -6.73
C CYS A 82 5.04 3.17 -7.12
N GLY A 83 5.86 2.25 -6.63
CA GLY A 83 5.75 0.82 -6.90
C GLY A 83 5.47 0.00 -5.65
N THR A 84 4.54 -0.96 -5.75
CA THR A 84 4.22 -1.98 -4.74
C THR A 84 4.45 -3.35 -5.38
N PHE A 85 5.71 -3.80 -5.36
CA PHE A 85 6.10 -5.01 -6.09
C PHE A 85 6.51 -6.17 -5.17
N GLY A 86 6.17 -6.10 -3.89
CA GLY A 86 6.50 -7.14 -2.90
C GLY A 86 7.92 -7.00 -2.35
N MET A 87 8.52 -8.13 -1.98
CA MET A 87 9.89 -8.17 -1.43
C MET A 87 10.93 -8.03 -2.55
N LEU A 88 12.04 -7.37 -2.27
CA LEU A 88 13.11 -7.14 -3.22
C LEU A 88 14.35 -7.97 -2.87
N GLU A 89 14.94 -8.58 -3.90
CA GLU A 89 16.29 -9.13 -3.82
C GLU A 89 17.34 -8.00 -3.99
N ASP A 90 18.60 -8.32 -3.69
CA ASP A 90 19.70 -7.36 -3.78
C ASP A 90 19.86 -6.82 -5.22
N GLY A 91 20.07 -5.53 -5.36
CA GLY A 91 20.21 -4.83 -6.63
C GLY A 91 18.90 -4.39 -7.29
N MET A 92 17.75 -4.99 -6.94
CA MET A 92 16.48 -4.66 -7.59
C MET A 92 15.99 -3.25 -7.25
N ALA A 93 16.20 -2.79 -6.02
CA ALA A 93 15.83 -1.44 -5.62
C ALA A 93 16.63 -0.38 -6.39
N GLU A 94 17.92 -0.62 -6.60
CA GLU A 94 18.82 0.21 -7.38
C GLU A 94 18.42 0.26 -8.86
N ASP A 95 18.02 -0.88 -9.43
CA ASP A 95 17.57 -0.92 -10.82
C ASP A 95 16.27 -0.14 -11.01
N PHE A 96 15.29 -0.28 -10.10
CA PHE A 96 14.07 0.50 -10.12
C PHE A 96 14.34 2.00 -9.89
N LYS A 97 15.31 2.35 -9.04
CA LYS A 97 15.75 3.74 -8.86
C LYS A 97 16.32 4.32 -10.15
N LYS A 98 17.20 3.58 -10.82
CA LYS A 98 17.76 3.98 -12.13
C LYS A 98 16.68 4.15 -13.19
N ALA A 99 15.62 3.32 -13.16
CA ALA A 99 14.48 3.42 -14.04
C ALA A 99 13.58 4.65 -13.76
N GLY A 100 13.77 5.35 -12.64
CA GLY A 100 13.05 6.57 -12.28
C GLY A 100 11.98 6.39 -11.22
N LEU A 101 11.96 5.27 -10.49
CA LEU A 101 11.08 5.09 -9.35
C LEU A 101 11.38 6.14 -8.26
N ASP A 102 10.36 6.81 -7.73
CA ASP A 102 10.49 7.79 -6.65
C ASP A 102 10.19 7.18 -5.28
N TYR A 103 9.13 6.37 -5.20
CA TYR A 103 8.66 5.74 -3.97
C TYR A 103 8.52 4.23 -4.12
N TYR A 104 8.90 3.50 -3.08
CA TYR A 104 8.55 2.10 -2.95
C TYR A 104 7.54 1.91 -1.82
N ASN A 105 6.40 1.30 -2.12
CA ASN A 105 5.40 0.98 -1.12
C ASN A 105 5.62 -0.44 -0.60
N HIS A 106 5.86 -0.53 0.71
CA HIS A 106 6.00 -1.80 1.41
C HIS A 106 5.52 -1.65 2.85
N ASN A 107 4.25 -1.99 3.09
CA ASN A 107 3.62 -1.79 4.39
C ASN A 107 4.13 -2.78 5.44
N LEU A 108 4.13 -2.39 6.72
CA LEU A 108 4.31 -3.31 7.85
C LEU A 108 3.03 -4.11 8.14
N ASP A 109 1.90 -3.63 7.67
CA ASP A 109 0.54 -4.16 7.76
C ASP A 109 -0.04 -4.13 9.18
N THR A 110 0.65 -4.66 10.19
CA THR A 110 0.17 -4.73 11.57
C THR A 110 1.34 -4.59 12.58
N ASP A 111 1.05 -4.70 13.86
CA ASP A 111 2.04 -4.78 14.94
C ASP A 111 3.00 -5.96 14.73
N PRO A 112 4.32 -5.80 14.97
CA PRO A 112 5.29 -6.89 14.84
C PRO A 112 4.93 -8.14 15.66
N ASP A 113 4.43 -7.98 16.88
CA ASP A 113 4.09 -9.11 17.76
C ASP A 113 2.87 -9.88 17.25
N ARG A 114 2.00 -9.22 16.49
CA ARG A 114 0.81 -9.80 15.87
C ARG A 114 1.03 -10.28 14.45
N TYR A 115 2.15 -9.96 13.84
CA TYR A 115 2.37 -10.18 12.41
C TYR A 115 2.11 -11.63 11.98
N ASN A 116 2.55 -12.60 12.80
CA ASN A 116 2.40 -14.02 12.53
C ASN A 116 0.97 -14.56 12.68
N ASP A 117 0.04 -13.79 13.29
CA ASP A 117 -1.39 -14.15 13.32
C ASP A 117 -2.09 -13.81 11.99
N ILE A 118 -1.49 -12.91 11.21
CA ILE A 118 -2.08 -12.37 9.98
C ILE A 118 -1.40 -12.95 8.73
N ILE A 119 -0.09 -13.24 8.78
CA ILE A 119 0.71 -13.69 7.63
C ILE A 119 1.70 -14.75 8.10
N HIS A 120 1.67 -15.95 7.48
CA HIS A 120 2.55 -17.07 7.84
C HIS A 120 3.62 -17.35 6.77
N THR A 121 3.39 -16.93 5.52
CA THR A 121 4.29 -17.21 4.39
C THR A 121 5.55 -16.35 4.39
N ARG A 122 5.62 -15.32 5.21
CA ARG A 122 6.77 -14.43 5.42
C ARG A 122 6.74 -13.85 6.84
N LYS A 123 7.86 -13.30 7.27
CA LYS A 123 8.02 -12.68 8.60
C LYS A 123 8.01 -11.15 8.50
N HIS A 124 7.82 -10.50 9.64
CA HIS A 124 7.94 -9.04 9.76
C HIS A 124 9.34 -8.55 9.36
N GLU A 125 10.38 -9.31 9.74
CA GLU A 125 11.78 -9.01 9.41
C GLU A 125 12.04 -8.98 7.90
N ASP A 126 11.36 -9.81 7.10
CA ASP A 126 11.47 -9.80 5.63
C ASP A 126 10.99 -8.46 5.05
N ARG A 127 10.02 -7.83 5.70
CA ARG A 127 9.57 -6.48 5.32
C ARG A 127 10.59 -5.42 5.67
N MET A 128 11.18 -5.53 6.86
CA MET A 128 12.23 -4.62 7.31
C MET A 128 13.47 -4.71 6.42
N ASP A 129 13.87 -5.91 6.01
CA ASP A 129 14.97 -6.11 5.05
C ASP A 129 14.69 -5.41 3.72
N THR A 130 13.49 -5.58 3.17
CA THR A 130 13.10 -4.90 1.93
C THR A 130 13.12 -3.37 2.08
N LEU A 131 12.62 -2.83 3.20
CA LEU A 131 12.67 -1.39 3.48
C LEU A 131 14.12 -0.88 3.58
N GLY A 132 15.01 -1.66 4.18
CA GLY A 132 16.46 -1.38 4.22
C GLY A 132 17.07 -1.27 2.82
N LYS A 133 16.78 -2.22 1.93
CA LYS A 133 17.23 -2.19 0.52
C LYS A 133 16.69 -0.96 -0.22
N VAL A 134 15.43 -0.64 -0.03
CA VAL A 134 14.77 0.55 -0.61
C VAL A 134 15.48 1.83 -0.16
N ARG A 135 15.79 1.96 1.13
CA ARG A 135 16.54 3.11 1.68
C ARG A 135 17.95 3.20 1.13
N ASN A 136 18.68 2.08 1.10
CA ASN A 136 20.04 2.03 0.59
C ASN A 136 20.14 2.44 -0.89
N ALA A 137 19.12 2.13 -1.69
CA ALA A 137 19.01 2.57 -3.07
C ALA A 137 18.62 4.07 -3.23
N GLY A 138 18.36 4.79 -2.14
CA GLY A 138 17.95 6.20 -2.17
C GLY A 138 16.51 6.42 -2.67
N LEU A 139 15.66 5.42 -2.54
CA LEU A 139 14.22 5.54 -2.80
C LEU A 139 13.51 6.11 -1.56
N LYS A 140 12.45 6.88 -1.79
CA LYS A 140 11.51 7.27 -0.74
C LYS A 140 10.65 6.08 -0.35
N VAL A 141 10.29 6.00 0.94
CA VAL A 141 9.47 4.91 1.48
C VAL A 141 8.02 5.37 1.62
N CYS A 142 7.11 4.55 1.09
CA CYS A 142 5.69 4.57 1.42
C CYS A 142 5.42 3.31 2.26
N CYS A 143 5.16 3.49 3.55
CA CYS A 143 5.01 2.38 4.49
C CYS A 143 3.95 2.71 5.53
N GLY A 144 2.98 1.85 5.67
CA GLY A 144 1.86 2.00 6.61
C GLY A 144 1.32 0.65 7.06
N GLY A 145 0.04 0.61 7.39
CA GLY A 145 -0.60 -0.61 7.84
C GLY A 145 -2.11 -0.61 7.64
N ILE A 146 -2.73 -1.66 8.16
CA ILE A 146 -4.16 -1.91 8.08
C ILE A 146 -4.70 -1.97 9.49
N VAL A 147 -5.80 -1.28 9.76
CA VAL A 147 -6.53 -1.32 11.04
C VAL A 147 -7.94 -1.87 10.83
N GLY A 148 -8.52 -2.44 11.88
CA GLY A 148 -9.80 -3.14 11.82
C GLY A 148 -9.66 -4.64 11.53
N MET A 149 -8.48 -5.21 11.77
CA MET A 149 -8.22 -6.65 11.68
C MET A 149 -8.40 -7.36 13.03
N ASN A 150 -9.35 -6.93 13.86
CA ASN A 150 -9.60 -7.38 15.24
C ASN A 150 -8.41 -7.11 16.20
N GLU A 151 -7.55 -6.16 15.88
CA GLU A 151 -6.45 -5.75 16.73
C GLU A 151 -6.93 -4.89 17.90
N THR A 152 -6.22 -4.97 19.00
CA THR A 152 -6.41 -4.10 20.17
C THR A 152 -5.84 -2.69 19.92
N ARG A 153 -6.19 -1.75 20.78
CA ARG A 153 -5.60 -0.40 20.76
C ARG A 153 -4.09 -0.43 20.99
N ALA A 154 -3.60 -1.36 21.82
CA ALA A 154 -2.17 -1.52 22.09
C ALA A 154 -1.42 -1.96 20.81
N GLU A 155 -1.97 -2.93 20.09
CA GLU A 155 -1.39 -3.40 18.81
C GLU A 155 -1.44 -2.31 17.74
N ARG A 156 -2.51 -1.50 17.67
CA ARG A 156 -2.50 -0.31 16.76
C ARG A 156 -1.39 0.68 17.14
N ALA A 157 -1.19 0.90 18.45
CA ALA A 157 -0.10 1.75 18.91
C ALA A 157 1.27 1.15 18.58
N GLY A 158 1.44 -0.17 18.66
CA GLY A 158 2.64 -0.90 18.27
C GLY A 158 2.96 -0.74 16.79
N LEU A 159 1.96 -0.86 15.91
CA LEU A 159 2.13 -0.56 14.48
C LEU A 159 2.63 0.88 14.26
N ILE A 160 1.99 1.89 14.87
CA ILE A 160 2.40 3.28 14.70
C ILE A 160 3.79 3.53 15.28
N ALA A 161 4.11 2.94 16.43
CA ALA A 161 5.44 3.03 17.03
C ALA A 161 6.51 2.42 16.11
N SER A 162 6.23 1.27 15.49
CA SER A 162 7.14 0.64 14.53
C SER A 162 7.42 1.52 13.32
N LEU A 163 6.38 2.17 12.77
CA LEU A 163 6.53 3.12 11.66
C LEU A 163 7.31 4.37 12.06
N ALA A 164 7.00 4.94 13.24
CA ALA A 164 7.63 6.16 13.73
C ALA A 164 9.11 5.97 14.11
N ASN A 165 9.51 4.74 14.46
CA ASN A 165 10.89 4.39 14.81
C ASN A 165 11.75 3.98 13.61
N LEU A 166 11.21 3.95 12.40
CA LEU A 166 12.02 3.82 11.20
C LEU A 166 12.92 5.06 11.05
N ASP A 167 14.19 4.85 10.74
CA ASP A 167 15.18 5.93 10.56
C ASP A 167 15.78 5.87 9.14
N PRO A 168 15.48 6.86 8.26
CA PRO A 168 14.51 7.95 8.46
C PRO A 168 13.06 7.45 8.45
N GLN A 169 12.15 8.23 9.06
CA GLN A 169 10.72 7.96 9.02
C GLN A 169 10.19 7.86 7.58
N PRO A 170 9.13 7.08 7.30
CA PRO A 170 8.56 6.99 5.97
C PRO A 170 8.08 8.37 5.48
N GLU A 171 8.33 8.70 4.23
CA GLU A 171 7.82 9.93 3.63
C GLU A 171 6.31 9.88 3.41
N SER A 172 5.73 8.69 3.30
CA SER A 172 4.28 8.49 3.13
C SER A 172 3.80 7.31 3.97
N VAL A 173 2.76 7.54 4.75
CA VAL A 173 2.19 6.57 5.70
C VAL A 173 0.70 6.35 5.36
N PRO A 174 0.38 5.36 4.53
CA PRO A 174 -1.01 4.98 4.27
C PRO A 174 -1.60 4.26 5.49
N ILE A 175 -2.69 4.79 6.02
CA ILE A 175 -3.52 4.11 7.00
C ILE A 175 -4.73 3.55 6.27
N ASN A 176 -4.81 2.23 6.21
CA ASN A 176 -5.88 1.50 5.55
C ASN A 176 -6.89 1.04 6.59
N GLN A 177 -8.16 1.19 6.32
CA GLN A 177 -9.21 0.43 7.01
C GLN A 177 -9.39 -0.91 6.29
N LEU A 178 -9.53 -1.99 7.05
CA LEU A 178 -9.79 -3.30 6.47
C LEU A 178 -11.02 -3.24 5.56
N VAL A 179 -10.85 -3.66 4.33
CA VAL A 179 -11.97 -3.95 3.42
C VAL A 179 -12.24 -5.45 3.50
N LYS A 180 -13.37 -5.81 4.09
CA LYS A 180 -13.77 -7.20 4.24
C LYS A 180 -14.14 -7.78 2.89
N VAL A 181 -13.52 -8.87 2.51
CA VAL A 181 -13.77 -9.56 1.23
C VAL A 181 -14.15 -10.99 1.52
N GLU A 182 -15.29 -11.42 1.00
CA GLU A 182 -15.77 -12.81 1.12
C GLU A 182 -14.71 -13.80 0.61
N GLY A 183 -14.52 -14.88 1.34
CA GLY A 183 -13.51 -15.89 1.04
C GLY A 183 -12.12 -15.60 1.60
N THR A 184 -11.91 -14.46 2.25
CA THR A 184 -10.70 -14.19 3.05
C THR A 184 -10.91 -14.54 4.52
N PRO A 185 -9.85 -14.89 5.28
CA PRO A 185 -9.96 -15.20 6.71
C PRO A 185 -10.54 -14.07 7.57
N LEU A 186 -10.37 -12.81 7.15
CA LEU A 186 -10.90 -11.63 7.87
C LEU A 186 -12.22 -11.09 7.30
N ALA A 187 -12.95 -11.88 6.50
CA ALA A 187 -14.25 -11.49 5.95
C ALA A 187 -15.27 -11.11 7.05
N ASP A 188 -15.23 -11.81 8.19
CA ASP A 188 -16.15 -11.64 9.32
C ASP A 188 -15.52 -10.86 10.48
N ALA A 189 -14.42 -10.13 10.25
CA ALA A 189 -13.81 -9.30 11.28
C ALA A 189 -14.82 -8.27 11.83
N GLU A 190 -14.70 -7.92 13.11
CA GLU A 190 -15.53 -6.88 13.71
C GLU A 190 -15.29 -5.52 13.06
N ASP A 191 -16.32 -4.67 13.02
CA ASP A 191 -16.17 -3.31 12.53
C ASP A 191 -15.35 -2.49 13.54
N LEU A 192 -14.32 -1.82 13.04
CA LEU A 192 -13.57 -0.87 13.85
C LEU A 192 -14.44 0.36 14.14
N ASP A 193 -14.53 0.77 15.41
CA ASP A 193 -15.12 2.04 15.77
C ASP A 193 -14.40 3.17 15.00
N TRP A 194 -15.17 3.99 14.29
CA TRP A 194 -14.63 5.06 13.45
C TRP A 194 -13.79 6.07 14.25
N THR A 195 -14.09 6.27 15.54
CA THR A 195 -13.29 7.16 16.41
C THR A 195 -11.89 6.60 16.66
N GLU A 196 -11.73 5.28 16.68
CA GLU A 196 -10.43 4.61 16.77
C GLU A 196 -9.61 4.80 15.50
N PHE A 197 -10.26 4.80 14.33
CA PHE A 197 -9.59 5.11 13.07
C PHE A 197 -9.09 6.56 13.06
N VAL A 198 -9.94 7.53 13.40
CA VAL A 198 -9.55 8.96 13.51
C VAL A 198 -8.43 9.14 14.52
N ARG A 199 -8.49 8.46 15.68
CA ARG A 199 -7.41 8.48 16.69
C ARG A 199 -6.10 7.94 16.12
N THR A 200 -6.14 6.88 15.32
CA THR A 200 -4.94 6.33 14.67
C THR A 200 -4.31 7.35 13.73
N ILE A 201 -5.11 8.06 12.94
CA ILE A 201 -4.64 9.17 12.08
C ILE A 201 -3.97 10.27 12.92
N ALA A 202 -4.60 10.68 14.03
CA ALA A 202 -4.05 11.72 14.91
C ALA A 202 -2.69 11.31 15.51
N VAL A 203 -2.59 10.09 16.00
CA VAL A 203 -1.33 9.57 16.57
C VAL A 203 -0.26 9.45 15.49
N ALA A 204 -0.59 8.95 14.29
CA ALA A 204 0.34 8.90 13.17
C ALA A 204 0.86 10.29 12.80
N ARG A 205 0.00 11.32 12.78
CA ARG A 205 0.41 12.71 12.51
C ARG A 205 1.34 13.27 13.58
N ILE A 206 1.05 13.01 14.86
CA ILE A 206 1.85 13.53 15.98
C ILE A 206 3.24 12.88 15.98
N THR A 207 3.31 11.57 15.75
CA THR A 207 4.56 10.81 15.81
C THR A 207 5.41 10.90 14.56
N MET A 208 4.79 11.19 13.41
CA MET A 208 5.44 11.33 12.09
C MET A 208 5.04 12.67 11.44
N PRO A 209 5.48 13.82 12.00
CA PRO A 209 4.97 15.14 11.62
C PRO A 209 5.34 15.56 10.18
N HIS A 210 6.39 14.98 9.60
CA HIS A 210 6.87 15.29 8.25
C HIS A 210 6.31 14.35 7.17
N SER A 211 5.65 13.26 7.57
CA SER A 211 5.12 12.27 6.64
C SER A 211 3.81 12.72 5.99
N TYR A 212 3.55 12.26 4.79
CA TYR A 212 2.20 12.28 4.23
C TYR A 212 1.37 11.18 4.91
N VAL A 213 0.52 11.56 5.87
CA VAL A 213 -0.45 10.63 6.47
C VAL A 213 -1.63 10.52 5.52
N ARG A 214 -1.82 9.33 4.97
CA ARG A 214 -2.73 9.12 3.84
C ARG A 214 -3.94 8.30 4.23
N LEU A 215 -5.14 8.79 3.91
CA LEU A 215 -6.34 7.96 3.84
C LEU A 215 -6.23 7.07 2.60
N SER A 216 -6.36 5.76 2.82
CA SER A 216 -6.09 4.76 1.80
C SER A 216 -7.31 3.81 1.63
N ALA A 217 -7.12 2.49 1.63
CA ALA A 217 -8.22 1.54 1.46
C ALA A 217 -9.32 1.71 2.54
N GLY A 218 -10.56 1.40 2.16
CA GLY A 218 -11.74 1.53 3.01
C GLY A 218 -12.41 2.91 2.99
N ARG A 219 -11.82 3.89 2.30
CA ARG A 219 -12.36 5.26 2.25
C ARG A 219 -13.77 5.33 1.65
N SER A 220 -14.08 4.51 0.65
CA SER A 220 -15.42 4.43 0.05
C SER A 220 -16.53 4.03 1.03
N ASN A 221 -16.17 3.34 2.12
CA ASN A 221 -17.11 2.94 3.17
C ASN A 221 -17.21 3.95 4.32
N MET A 222 -16.39 5.03 4.27
CA MET A 222 -16.38 6.07 5.30
C MET A 222 -17.39 7.16 4.95
N PRO A 223 -18.30 7.54 5.87
CA PRO A 223 -19.15 8.71 5.67
C PRO A 223 -18.29 9.97 5.57
N GLU A 224 -18.79 10.98 4.85
CA GLU A 224 -18.10 12.27 4.65
C GLU A 224 -17.61 12.90 5.97
N SER A 225 -18.45 12.84 7.00
CA SER A 225 -18.13 13.35 8.34
C SER A 225 -16.88 12.67 8.93
N MET A 226 -16.74 11.35 8.75
CA MET A 226 -15.56 10.61 9.20
C MET A 226 -14.32 11.00 8.39
N GLN A 227 -14.43 11.14 7.08
CA GLN A 227 -13.32 11.60 6.23
C GLN A 227 -12.89 13.01 6.64
N ALA A 228 -13.82 13.94 6.84
CA ALA A 228 -13.53 15.28 7.32
C ALA A 228 -12.80 15.28 8.67
N MET A 229 -13.24 14.45 9.63
CA MET A 229 -12.57 14.27 10.91
C MET A 229 -11.16 13.71 10.77
N CYS A 230 -10.90 12.81 9.82
CA CYS A 230 -9.54 12.32 9.55
C CYS A 230 -8.63 13.43 9.04
N PHE A 231 -9.11 14.32 8.16
CA PHE A 231 -8.33 15.50 7.72
C PHE A 231 -8.07 16.48 8.87
N MET A 232 -9.08 16.75 9.70
CA MET A 232 -8.91 17.58 10.90
C MET A 232 -7.93 16.96 11.90
N ALA A 233 -7.87 15.63 11.99
CA ALA A 233 -6.94 14.89 12.84
C ALA A 233 -5.51 14.82 12.27
N GLY A 234 -5.30 15.23 11.00
CA GLY A 234 -3.96 15.36 10.42
C GLY A 234 -3.68 14.52 9.17
N ALA A 235 -4.66 13.82 8.61
CA ALA A 235 -4.51 13.29 7.25
C ALA A 235 -4.30 14.44 6.27
N ASN A 236 -3.39 14.27 5.30
CA ASN A 236 -3.06 15.32 4.31
C ASN A 236 -2.81 14.75 2.91
N SER A 237 -3.21 13.52 2.67
CA SER A 237 -3.07 12.84 1.39
C SER A 237 -4.15 11.79 1.23
N ILE A 238 -4.57 11.54 0.00
CA ILE A 238 -5.50 10.46 -0.37
C ILE A 238 -4.99 9.70 -1.57
N PHE A 239 -5.50 8.50 -1.77
CA PHE A 239 -5.51 7.87 -3.08
C PHE A 239 -6.72 8.37 -3.87
N TYR A 240 -6.48 8.69 -5.12
CA TYR A 240 -7.45 9.18 -6.09
C TYR A 240 -7.57 8.21 -7.27
N GLY A 241 -8.74 8.13 -7.90
CA GLY A 241 -9.03 7.25 -9.03
C GLY A 241 -10.01 6.14 -8.67
N ASP A 242 -10.67 5.56 -9.65
CA ASP A 242 -11.84 4.67 -9.55
C ASP A 242 -11.56 3.39 -8.74
N LYS A 243 -10.30 2.94 -8.74
CA LYS A 243 -9.89 1.70 -8.03
C LYS A 243 -8.60 1.88 -7.26
N LEU A 244 -8.59 1.34 -6.05
CA LEU A 244 -7.40 1.12 -5.26
C LEU A 244 -7.08 -0.38 -5.26
N LEU A 245 -6.15 -0.82 -6.10
CA LEU A 245 -5.82 -2.22 -6.38
C LEU A 245 -7.05 -3.00 -6.90
N THR A 246 -7.75 -3.71 -6.03
CA THR A 246 -8.90 -4.57 -6.35
C THR A 246 -10.22 -4.06 -5.75
N THR A 247 -10.16 -2.99 -4.96
CA THR A 247 -11.35 -2.38 -4.34
C THR A 247 -11.74 -1.10 -5.06
N GLU A 248 -13.03 -0.82 -5.09
CA GLU A 248 -13.53 0.47 -5.56
C GLU A 248 -13.04 1.60 -4.65
N ASN A 249 -12.85 2.77 -5.22
CA ASN A 249 -12.47 3.98 -4.51
C ASN A 249 -13.42 5.09 -4.95
N PRO A 250 -13.77 6.06 -4.09
CA PRO A 250 -14.64 7.17 -4.51
C PRO A 250 -14.12 7.83 -5.78
N ASP A 251 -15.01 8.02 -6.74
CA ASP A 251 -14.75 8.74 -7.98
C ASP A 251 -14.78 10.28 -7.79
N GLU A 252 -14.80 11.01 -8.90
CA GLU A 252 -14.72 12.48 -8.87
C GLU A 252 -15.93 13.16 -8.22
N ASP A 253 -17.06 12.47 -8.16
CA ASP A 253 -18.34 13.00 -7.69
C ASP A 253 -18.65 12.61 -6.22
N GLY A 254 -17.76 11.83 -5.55
CA GLY A 254 -17.93 11.28 -4.20
C GLY A 254 -16.96 11.76 -3.14
#